data_3a537f5c90ed86b16b4917c246f4e988
#
_entry.id   3a537f5c90ed86b16b4917c246f4e988
#
_cell.length_a   1.000
_cell.length_b   1.000
_cell.length_c   1.000
_cell.angle_alpha   90.00
_cell.angle_beta   90.00
_cell.angle_gamma   90.00
#
_symmetry.space_group_name_H-M   'P 1'
#
loop_
_entity.id
_entity.type
_entity.pdbx_description
1 polymer ?
#
loop_
_entity_poly.entity_id
_entity_poly.type
_entity_poly.pdbx_seq_one_letter_code
_entity_poly.pdbx_strand_id
1 'polypeptide(L)'
;VARAACEAGVDIINDIWGCRYDPQIAAVAASFDVPIILMHNREKPDYAFLIEDMLADLAESVRIAVSAGVKRENIILDPGCGFGKTYEDNLNVVHHLKRFADLGYPLLLGTSRKRFIGTALGDIPFKERDLGTAATTALGIVNGAQIFRVHNVKANAEMARMMDIMLKKGESPIG
;
A
#
# COMPACT_ATOMS: atom_id res chain seq x y z
N VAL A 1 10.67 7.14 18.46
CA VAL A 1 9.39 7.67 17.97
C VAL A 1 8.29 6.61 18.09
N ALA A 2 8.40 5.42 17.44
CA ALA A 2 7.34 4.40 17.41
C ALA A 2 6.86 3.98 18.82
N ARG A 3 7.79 3.68 19.76
CA ARG A 3 7.44 3.32 21.14
C ARG A 3 6.63 4.41 21.82
N ALA A 4 7.07 5.67 21.77
CA ALA A 4 6.33 6.78 22.38
C ALA A 4 4.95 7.01 21.75
N ALA A 5 4.79 6.72 20.46
CA ALA A 5 3.50 6.77 19.79
C ALA A 5 2.56 5.65 20.29
N CYS A 6 3.08 4.41 20.46
CA CYS A 6 2.31 3.31 21.03
C CYS A 6 1.91 3.58 22.49
N GLU A 7 2.81 4.13 23.31
CA GLU A 7 2.52 4.55 24.68
C GLU A 7 1.44 5.65 24.74
N ALA A 8 1.34 6.48 23.71
CA ALA A 8 0.29 7.48 23.55
C ALA A 8 -1.01 6.93 22.96
N GLY A 9 -1.08 5.62 22.62
CA GLY A 9 -2.30 4.96 22.18
C GLY A 9 -2.49 4.96 20.65
N VAL A 10 -1.43 4.92 19.84
CA VAL A 10 -1.58 4.75 18.39
C VAL A 10 -2.06 3.32 18.08
N ASP A 11 -2.95 3.20 17.11
CA ASP A 11 -3.56 1.91 16.75
C ASP A 11 -2.75 1.13 15.72
N ILE A 12 -1.98 1.80 14.85
CA ILE A 12 -1.23 1.17 13.75
C ILE A 12 0.10 1.91 13.55
N ILE A 13 1.19 1.17 13.40
CA ILE A 13 2.48 1.72 12.98
C ILE A 13 2.55 1.70 11.44
N ASN A 14 2.92 2.82 10.80
CA ASN A 14 3.21 2.87 9.37
C ASN A 14 4.71 3.07 9.15
N ASP A 15 5.41 2.00 8.74
CA ASP A 15 6.83 2.05 8.47
C ASP A 15 7.12 2.11 6.97
N ILE A 16 7.61 3.27 6.52
CA ILE A 16 7.91 3.53 5.11
C ILE A 16 9.15 2.79 4.58
N TRP A 17 9.87 2.07 5.45
CA TRP A 17 11.03 1.25 5.10
C TRP A 17 10.82 -0.24 5.31
N GLY A 18 9.63 -0.67 5.77
CA GLY A 18 9.31 -2.08 5.94
C GLY A 18 10.27 -2.83 6.85
N CYS A 19 10.65 -2.24 7.98
CA CYS A 19 11.61 -2.75 8.96
C CYS A 19 13.05 -2.94 8.45
N ARG A 20 13.35 -2.54 7.21
CA ARG A 20 14.68 -2.75 6.60
C ARG A 20 15.69 -1.67 6.99
N TYR A 21 15.24 -0.46 7.32
CA TYR A 21 16.09 0.64 7.77
C TYR A 21 16.39 0.53 9.28
N ASP A 22 15.37 0.29 10.09
CA ASP A 22 15.48 0.07 11.53
C ASP A 22 14.62 -1.14 11.95
N PRO A 23 15.20 -2.35 12.04
CA PRO A 23 14.47 -3.56 12.44
C PRO A 23 13.86 -3.49 13.85
N GLN A 24 14.33 -2.60 14.72
CA GLN A 24 13.77 -2.46 16.08
C GLN A 24 12.32 -1.99 16.10
N ILE A 25 11.84 -1.35 15.02
CA ILE A 25 10.44 -0.92 14.91
C ILE A 25 9.49 -2.14 14.95
N ALA A 26 9.91 -3.27 14.40
CA ALA A 26 9.15 -4.53 14.46
C ALA A 26 9.01 -5.05 15.90
N ALA A 27 10.07 -4.99 16.70
CA ALA A 27 10.01 -5.38 18.11
C ALA A 27 9.09 -4.46 18.92
N VAL A 28 9.01 -3.17 18.56
CA VAL A 28 8.04 -2.25 19.17
C VAL A 28 6.62 -2.67 18.80
N ALA A 29 6.31 -2.90 17.53
CA ALA A 29 4.98 -3.34 17.09
C ALA A 29 4.56 -4.63 17.82
N ALA A 30 5.46 -5.61 17.90
CA ALA A 30 5.23 -6.87 18.62
C ALA A 30 4.95 -6.66 20.11
N SER A 31 5.72 -5.78 20.79
CA SER A 31 5.58 -5.55 22.23
C SER A 31 4.28 -4.86 22.65
N PHE A 32 3.67 -4.11 21.73
CA PHE A 32 2.37 -3.44 21.95
C PHE A 32 1.21 -4.19 21.29
N ASP A 33 1.48 -5.29 20.59
CA ASP A 33 0.50 -6.09 19.82
C ASP A 33 -0.32 -5.22 18.83
N VAL A 34 0.31 -4.22 18.21
CA VAL A 34 -0.32 -3.33 17.24
C VAL A 34 0.01 -3.75 15.81
N PRO A 35 -0.91 -3.59 14.85
CA PRO A 35 -0.61 -3.78 13.42
C PRO A 35 0.51 -2.87 12.92
N ILE A 36 1.26 -3.39 11.94
CA ILE A 36 2.30 -2.64 11.25
C ILE A 36 2.12 -2.69 9.74
N ILE A 37 2.17 -1.52 9.10
CA ILE A 37 2.22 -1.40 7.64
C ILE A 37 3.69 -1.44 7.23
N LEU A 38 4.04 -2.44 6.44
CA LEU A 38 5.37 -2.63 5.86
C LEU A 38 5.34 -2.08 4.42
N MET A 39 5.92 -0.88 4.22
CA MET A 39 5.96 -0.28 2.91
C MET A 39 7.26 -0.61 2.18
N HIS A 40 7.16 -0.97 0.90
CA HIS A 40 8.31 -1.12 0.03
C HIS A 40 8.93 0.25 -0.30
N ASN A 41 10.22 0.38 -0.05
CA ASN A 41 11.01 1.55 -0.40
C ASN A 41 12.44 1.15 -0.79
N ARG A 42 13.06 1.91 -1.69
CA ARG A 42 14.50 1.90 -1.99
C ARG A 42 15.00 3.34 -2.10
N GLU A 43 16.27 3.57 -1.80
CA GLU A 43 16.89 4.90 -1.94
C GLU A 43 16.94 5.35 -3.42
N LYS A 44 17.14 4.39 -4.32
CA LYS A 44 17.17 4.61 -5.77
C LYS A 44 16.28 3.58 -6.48
N PRO A 45 15.69 3.94 -7.64
CA PRO A 45 14.92 3.01 -8.46
C PRO A 45 15.86 2.05 -9.24
N ASP A 46 16.57 1.21 -8.52
CA ASP A 46 17.51 0.22 -9.06
C ASP A 46 16.88 -1.17 -8.94
N TYR A 47 16.28 -1.64 -10.03
CA TYR A 47 15.58 -2.92 -10.13
C TYR A 47 16.11 -3.69 -11.34
N ALA A 48 16.44 -4.97 -11.16
CA ALA A 48 16.68 -5.88 -12.28
C ALA A 48 15.36 -6.32 -12.91
N PHE A 49 14.40 -6.68 -12.05
CA PHE A 49 13.02 -7.02 -12.41
C PHE A 49 12.08 -6.37 -11.40
N LEU A 50 11.48 -5.24 -11.76
CA LEU A 50 10.74 -4.37 -10.82
C LEU A 50 9.82 -5.13 -9.86
N ILE A 51 8.88 -5.89 -10.39
CA ILE A 51 7.84 -6.54 -9.57
C ILE A 51 8.44 -7.67 -8.72
N GLU A 52 9.28 -8.49 -9.29
CA GLU A 52 9.94 -9.62 -8.62
C GLU A 52 10.84 -9.12 -7.47
N ASP A 53 11.64 -8.09 -7.72
CA ASP A 53 12.51 -7.48 -6.73
C ASP A 53 11.69 -6.86 -5.58
N MET A 54 10.59 -6.18 -5.91
CA MET A 54 9.70 -5.60 -4.89
C MET A 54 9.02 -6.68 -4.04
N LEU A 55 8.59 -7.79 -4.66
CA LEU A 55 8.00 -8.93 -3.93
C LEU A 55 9.03 -9.57 -3.00
N ALA A 56 10.27 -9.74 -3.45
CA ALA A 56 11.36 -10.25 -2.61
C ALA A 56 11.68 -9.31 -1.44
N ASP A 57 11.73 -8.00 -1.69
CA ASP A 57 11.96 -6.98 -0.65
C ASP A 57 10.84 -6.99 0.40
N LEU A 58 9.57 -7.11 -0.01
CA LEU A 58 8.44 -7.21 0.92
C LEU A 58 8.44 -8.54 1.70
N ALA A 59 8.80 -9.65 1.06
CA ALA A 59 8.95 -10.93 1.74
C ALA A 59 10.03 -10.86 2.84
N GLU A 60 11.14 -10.17 2.58
CA GLU A 60 12.18 -9.92 3.58
C GLU A 60 11.66 -9.02 4.73
N SER A 61 10.90 -7.97 4.42
CA SER A 61 10.24 -7.12 5.43
C SER A 61 9.32 -7.94 6.34
N VAL A 62 8.52 -8.82 5.77
CA VAL A 62 7.67 -9.76 6.51
C VAL A 62 8.51 -10.68 7.39
N ARG A 63 9.61 -11.24 6.86
CA ARG A 63 10.51 -12.13 7.62
C ARG A 63 11.08 -11.40 8.83
N ILE A 64 11.53 -10.16 8.68
CA ILE A 64 12.03 -9.33 9.79
C ILE A 64 10.94 -9.12 10.84
N ALA A 65 9.72 -8.72 10.43
CA ALA A 65 8.62 -8.45 11.34
C ALA A 65 8.20 -9.70 12.13
N VAL A 66 8.02 -10.84 11.45
CA VAL A 66 7.65 -12.11 12.10
C VAL A 66 8.75 -12.60 13.03
N SER A 67 10.03 -12.50 12.64
CA SER A 67 11.17 -12.88 13.49
C SER A 67 11.27 -12.02 14.76
N ALA A 68 10.78 -10.79 14.74
CA ALA A 68 10.69 -9.90 15.90
C ALA A 68 9.46 -10.15 16.78
N GLY A 69 8.58 -11.09 16.39
CA GLY A 69 7.38 -11.46 17.16
C GLY A 69 6.08 -10.80 16.70
N VAL A 70 6.07 -10.08 15.58
CA VAL A 70 4.82 -9.53 15.02
C VAL A 70 3.96 -10.69 14.49
N LYS A 71 2.70 -10.75 14.89
CA LYS A 71 1.75 -11.75 14.39
C LYS A 71 1.46 -11.52 12.91
N ARG A 72 1.25 -12.60 12.15
CA ARG A 72 0.98 -12.49 10.70
C ARG A 72 -0.28 -11.68 10.40
N GLU A 73 -1.32 -11.82 11.22
CA GLU A 73 -2.57 -11.06 11.12
C GLU A 73 -2.42 -9.56 11.38
N ASN A 74 -1.33 -9.15 12.04
CA ASN A 74 -0.99 -7.75 12.32
C ASN A 74 -0.09 -7.12 11.23
N ILE A 75 0.16 -7.81 10.12
CA ILE A 75 0.99 -7.28 9.02
C ILE A 75 0.09 -6.80 7.88
N ILE A 76 0.34 -5.58 7.41
CA ILE A 76 -0.27 -4.96 6.24
C ILE A 76 0.87 -4.61 5.27
N LEU A 77 0.72 -4.88 3.99
CA LEU A 77 1.72 -4.53 2.97
C LEU A 77 1.31 -3.27 2.20
N ASP A 78 2.30 -2.44 1.83
CA ASP A 78 2.13 -1.29 0.93
C ASP A 78 3.23 -1.34 -0.14
N PRO A 79 2.90 -1.39 -1.44
CA PRO A 79 3.90 -1.41 -2.52
C PRO A 79 4.69 -0.11 -2.65
N GLY A 80 4.33 0.94 -1.90
CA GLY A 80 5.10 2.18 -1.81
C GLY A 80 5.14 2.97 -3.11
N CYS A 81 4.01 3.12 -3.81
CA CYS A 81 3.94 3.99 -4.98
C CYS A 81 4.48 5.38 -4.65
N GLY A 82 5.35 5.93 -5.51
CA GLY A 82 5.97 7.25 -5.32
C GLY A 82 7.23 7.25 -4.46
N PHE A 83 7.72 6.09 -4.01
CA PHE A 83 8.94 5.95 -3.23
C PHE A 83 9.94 5.04 -3.95
N GLY A 84 11.16 5.54 -4.23
CA GLY A 84 12.20 4.79 -4.92
C GLY A 84 11.76 4.19 -6.26
N LYS A 85 10.93 4.91 -7.02
CA LYS A 85 10.31 4.46 -8.28
C LYS A 85 10.26 5.57 -9.31
N THR A 86 10.52 5.23 -10.56
CA THR A 86 10.33 6.12 -11.72
C THR A 86 8.83 6.34 -11.98
N TYR A 87 8.51 7.16 -12.97
CA TYR A 87 7.13 7.33 -13.44
C TYR A 87 6.55 6.00 -13.95
N GLU A 88 7.28 5.33 -14.82
CA GLU A 88 6.91 4.06 -15.44
C GLU A 88 6.77 2.95 -14.39
N ASP A 89 7.68 2.89 -13.41
CA ASP A 89 7.60 1.93 -12.32
C ASP A 89 6.30 2.06 -11.54
N ASN A 90 5.86 3.30 -11.25
CA ASN A 90 4.61 3.51 -10.52
C ASN A 90 3.39 3.02 -11.29
N LEU A 91 3.34 3.22 -12.61
CA LEU A 91 2.27 2.70 -13.46
C LEU A 91 2.29 1.17 -13.48
N ASN A 92 3.47 0.57 -13.63
CA ASN A 92 3.65 -0.89 -13.61
C ASN A 92 3.24 -1.50 -12.27
N VAL A 93 3.59 -0.89 -11.14
CA VAL A 93 3.18 -1.35 -9.80
C VAL A 93 1.66 -1.37 -9.66
N VAL A 94 0.97 -0.30 -10.07
CA VAL A 94 -0.50 -0.22 -10.01
C VAL A 94 -1.14 -1.25 -10.96
N HIS A 95 -0.56 -1.46 -12.15
CA HIS A 95 -1.03 -2.47 -13.11
C HIS A 95 -0.90 -3.90 -12.55
N HIS A 96 0.22 -4.21 -11.90
CA HIS A 96 0.51 -5.54 -11.36
C HIS A 96 0.14 -5.72 -9.88
N LEU A 97 -0.75 -4.87 -9.33
CA LEU A 97 -1.07 -4.85 -7.90
C LEU A 97 -1.58 -6.21 -7.36
N LYS A 98 -2.26 -6.98 -8.21
CA LYS A 98 -2.69 -8.35 -7.90
C LYS A 98 -1.54 -9.24 -7.39
N ARG A 99 -0.33 -9.09 -7.95
CA ARG A 99 0.86 -9.86 -7.53
C ARG A 99 1.23 -9.61 -6.06
N PHE A 100 1.00 -8.39 -5.57
CA PHE A 100 1.23 -8.02 -4.17
C PHE A 100 0.11 -8.54 -3.27
N ALA A 101 -1.15 -8.49 -3.71
CA ALA A 101 -2.28 -9.08 -2.99
C ALA A 101 -2.14 -10.59 -2.82
N ASP A 102 -1.56 -11.28 -3.81
CA ASP A 102 -1.31 -12.74 -3.79
C ASP A 102 -0.26 -13.17 -2.74
N LEU A 103 0.45 -12.23 -2.08
CA LEU A 103 1.29 -12.53 -0.92
C LEU A 103 0.46 -12.95 0.32
N GLY A 104 -0.86 -12.75 0.30
CA GLY A 104 -1.79 -13.22 1.33
C GLY A 104 -1.82 -12.36 2.60
N TYR A 105 -1.45 -11.08 2.48
CA TYR A 105 -1.58 -10.06 3.53
C TYR A 105 -2.55 -8.97 3.06
N PRO A 106 -3.25 -8.27 3.99
CA PRO A 106 -3.96 -7.05 3.63
C PRO A 106 -3.05 -6.07 2.89
N LEU A 107 -3.56 -5.49 1.80
CA LEU A 107 -2.79 -4.60 0.94
C LEU A 107 -3.33 -3.17 1.04
N LEU A 108 -2.43 -2.24 1.41
CA LEU A 108 -2.68 -0.81 1.39
C LEU A 108 -2.17 -0.21 0.08
N LEU A 109 -2.99 0.63 -0.56
CA LEU A 109 -2.59 1.43 -1.71
C LEU A 109 -2.65 2.93 -1.40
N GLY A 110 -1.49 3.60 -1.46
CA GLY A 110 -1.33 5.02 -1.20
C GLY A 110 -0.89 5.80 -2.45
N THR A 111 -1.77 5.99 -3.44
CA THR A 111 -1.47 6.73 -4.69
C THR A 111 -1.92 8.17 -4.68
N SER A 112 -2.66 8.60 -3.65
CA SER A 112 -3.41 9.85 -3.63
C SER A 112 -2.57 11.08 -3.97
N ARG A 113 -2.98 11.77 -5.03
CA ARG A 113 -2.39 13.01 -5.57
C ARG A 113 -0.89 12.92 -5.88
N LYS A 114 -0.35 11.71 -6.04
CA LYS A 114 1.07 11.52 -6.30
C LYS A 114 1.49 12.06 -7.67
N ARG A 115 2.80 12.35 -7.80
CA ARG A 115 3.35 13.03 -8.98
C ARG A 115 3.06 12.26 -10.27
N PHE A 116 3.19 10.95 -10.28
CA PHE A 116 2.95 10.14 -11.47
C PHE A 116 1.53 10.30 -12.03
N ILE A 117 0.50 10.50 -11.17
CA ILE A 117 -0.86 10.83 -11.61
C ILE A 117 -0.88 12.20 -12.30
N GLY A 118 -0.21 13.20 -11.72
CA GLY A 118 -0.12 14.52 -12.34
C GLY A 118 0.52 14.46 -13.71
N THR A 119 1.65 13.76 -13.83
CA THR A 119 2.37 13.59 -15.10
C THR A 119 1.54 12.84 -16.14
N ALA A 120 0.85 11.77 -15.76
CA ALA A 120 -0.04 11.02 -16.66
C ALA A 120 -1.19 11.87 -17.24
N LEU A 121 -1.62 12.89 -16.51
CA LEU A 121 -2.75 13.76 -16.88
C LEU A 121 -2.31 15.13 -17.46
N GLY A 122 -1.06 15.26 -17.92
CA GLY A 122 -0.54 16.49 -18.51
C GLY A 122 0.00 17.48 -17.48
N ASP A 123 0.66 16.97 -16.45
CA ASP A 123 1.29 17.73 -15.35
C ASP A 123 0.34 18.64 -14.56
N ILE A 124 -0.89 18.15 -14.35
CA ILE A 124 -1.93 18.89 -13.62
C ILE A 124 -1.50 19.15 -12.16
N PRO A 125 -1.99 20.27 -11.56
CA PRO A 125 -1.72 20.65 -10.19
C PRO A 125 -2.13 19.58 -9.16
N PHE A 126 -1.48 19.58 -8.00
CA PHE A 126 -1.71 18.61 -6.93
C PHE A 126 -3.19 18.42 -6.54
N LYS A 127 -3.95 19.52 -6.42
CA LYS A 127 -5.36 19.50 -6.01
C LYS A 127 -6.31 18.94 -7.08
N GLU A 128 -5.89 18.93 -8.33
CA GLU A 128 -6.69 18.45 -9.47
C GLU A 128 -6.53 16.94 -9.73
N ARG A 129 -5.67 16.25 -8.97
CA ARG A 129 -5.35 14.82 -9.16
C ARG A 129 -6.36 13.87 -8.52
N ASP A 130 -7.48 14.34 -7.98
CA ASP A 130 -8.42 13.49 -7.25
C ASP A 130 -9.13 12.47 -8.15
N LEU A 131 -9.47 12.84 -9.39
CA LEU A 131 -10.06 11.91 -10.35
C LEU A 131 -9.06 10.79 -10.74
N GLY A 132 -7.80 11.14 -11.00
CA GLY A 132 -6.76 10.15 -11.24
C GLY A 132 -6.48 9.27 -10.01
N THR A 133 -6.58 9.83 -8.81
CA THR A 133 -6.53 9.05 -7.56
C THR A 133 -7.68 8.03 -7.50
N ALA A 134 -8.91 8.46 -7.79
CA ALA A 134 -10.07 7.57 -7.81
C ALA A 134 -9.91 6.43 -8.83
N ALA A 135 -9.37 6.72 -10.02
CA ALA A 135 -9.08 5.70 -11.03
C ALA A 135 -8.07 4.64 -10.52
N THR A 136 -6.98 5.08 -9.88
CA THR A 136 -6.01 4.13 -9.29
C THR A 136 -6.58 3.36 -8.11
N THR A 137 -7.49 3.96 -7.32
CA THR A 137 -8.20 3.30 -6.22
C THR A 137 -9.15 2.24 -6.76
N ALA A 138 -9.94 2.56 -7.80
CA ALA A 138 -10.85 1.59 -8.44
C ALA A 138 -10.09 0.37 -8.99
N LEU A 139 -8.99 0.61 -9.71
CA LEU A 139 -8.12 -0.46 -10.20
C LEU A 139 -7.51 -1.26 -9.04
N GLY A 140 -7.15 -0.58 -7.95
CA GLY A 140 -6.66 -1.21 -6.73
C GLY A 140 -7.67 -2.18 -6.11
N ILE A 141 -8.94 -1.79 -6.02
CA ILE A 141 -10.03 -2.65 -5.51
C ILE A 141 -10.16 -3.92 -6.36
N VAL A 142 -10.20 -3.78 -7.69
CA VAL A 142 -10.28 -4.91 -8.62
C VAL A 142 -9.09 -5.86 -8.45
N ASN A 143 -7.92 -5.34 -8.14
CA ASN A 143 -6.68 -6.11 -7.96
C ASN A 143 -6.41 -6.54 -6.50
N GLY A 144 -7.40 -6.40 -5.60
CA GLY A 144 -7.36 -6.96 -4.26
C GLY A 144 -6.74 -6.08 -3.17
N ALA A 145 -6.55 -4.77 -3.40
CA ALA A 145 -6.23 -3.84 -2.33
C ALA A 145 -7.48 -3.58 -1.46
N GLN A 146 -7.28 -3.58 -0.15
CA GLN A 146 -8.37 -3.46 0.85
C GLN A 146 -8.31 -2.15 1.63
N ILE A 147 -7.16 -1.49 1.67
CA ILE A 147 -6.94 -0.25 2.44
C ILE A 147 -6.45 0.83 1.50
N PHE A 148 -7.05 2.02 1.57
CA PHE A 148 -6.71 3.16 0.71
C PHE A 148 -6.42 4.39 1.56
N ARG A 149 -5.21 4.95 1.40
CA ARG A 149 -4.83 6.20 2.05
C ARG A 149 -4.96 7.35 1.06
N VAL A 150 -6.01 8.19 1.25
CA VAL A 150 -6.40 9.22 0.30
C VAL A 150 -6.62 10.58 0.96
N HIS A 151 -6.44 11.67 0.20
CA HIS A 151 -6.74 13.03 0.66
C HIS A 151 -8.25 13.33 0.62
N ASN A 152 -8.92 12.96 -0.47
CA ASN A 152 -10.35 13.15 -0.62
C ASN A 152 -11.11 11.88 -0.20
N VAL A 153 -11.28 11.72 1.11
CA VAL A 153 -11.88 10.52 1.70
C VAL A 153 -13.31 10.31 1.20
N LYS A 154 -14.13 11.38 1.17
CA LYS A 154 -15.54 11.27 0.77
C LYS A 154 -15.68 10.69 -0.63
N ALA A 155 -15.04 11.30 -1.63
CA ALA A 155 -15.14 10.87 -3.03
C ALA A 155 -14.63 9.42 -3.22
N ASN A 156 -13.52 9.07 -2.58
CA ASN A 156 -12.98 7.71 -2.70
C ASN A 156 -13.83 6.67 -1.95
N ALA A 157 -14.44 7.01 -0.82
CA ALA A 157 -15.35 6.11 -0.12
C ALA A 157 -16.65 5.85 -0.91
N GLU A 158 -17.21 6.88 -1.54
CA GLU A 158 -18.39 6.75 -2.42
C GLU A 158 -18.07 5.85 -3.63
N MET A 159 -16.91 6.08 -4.27
CA MET A 159 -16.44 5.27 -5.38
C MET A 159 -16.18 3.83 -4.94
N ALA A 160 -15.51 3.58 -3.81
CA ALA A 160 -15.25 2.25 -3.30
C ALA A 160 -16.54 1.46 -3.02
N ARG A 161 -17.55 2.10 -2.42
CA ARG A 161 -18.87 1.48 -2.24
C ARG A 161 -19.51 1.06 -3.56
N MET A 162 -19.39 1.91 -4.60
CA MET A 162 -19.93 1.58 -5.92
C MET A 162 -19.20 0.40 -6.55
N MET A 163 -17.86 0.35 -6.40
CA MET A 163 -17.05 -0.79 -6.85
C MET A 163 -17.47 -2.08 -6.14
N ASP A 164 -17.64 -2.06 -4.82
CA ASP A 164 -18.08 -3.23 -4.05
C ASP A 164 -19.45 -3.76 -4.52
N ILE A 165 -20.40 -2.86 -4.81
CA ILE A 165 -21.73 -3.23 -5.32
C ILE A 165 -21.61 -3.90 -6.68
N MET A 166 -20.80 -3.33 -7.58
CA MET A 166 -20.62 -3.87 -8.93
C MET A 166 -19.97 -5.26 -8.92
N LEU A 167 -18.92 -5.43 -8.10
CA LEU A 167 -18.20 -6.69 -7.98
C LEU A 167 -19.08 -7.78 -7.39
N LYS A 168 -19.83 -7.51 -6.32
CA LYS A 168 -20.77 -8.48 -5.70
C LYS A 168 -21.90 -8.91 -6.65
N LYS A 169 -22.41 -8.00 -7.48
CA LYS A 169 -23.46 -8.34 -8.47
C LYS A 169 -22.91 -9.16 -9.64
N GLY A 170 -21.65 -8.99 -9.98
CA GLY A 170 -20.99 -9.79 -11.02
C GLY A 170 -20.78 -11.25 -10.61
N GLU A 171 -20.83 -11.58 -9.31
CA GLU A 171 -20.72 -12.93 -8.77
C GLU A 171 -22.10 -13.64 -8.67
N SER A 172 -23.21 -12.93 -8.82
CA SER A 172 -24.54 -13.54 -8.84
C SER A 172 -24.75 -14.27 -10.18
N PRO A 173 -25.19 -15.54 -10.20
CA PRO A 173 -25.56 -16.20 -11.46
C PRO A 173 -26.61 -15.34 -12.17
N ILE A 174 -26.33 -15.02 -13.42
CA ILE A 174 -27.31 -14.36 -14.30
C ILE A 174 -28.48 -15.33 -14.40
N GLY A 175 -29.60 -14.99 -13.73
CA GLY A 175 -30.84 -15.75 -13.79
C GLY A 175 -31.52 -15.58 -15.14
#